data_5626677c28c0e1f243caba7d5373c94e
#
_entry.id   5626677c28c0e1f243caba7d5373c94e
#
_cell.length_a   1.000
_cell.length_b   1.000
_cell.length_c   1.000
_cell.angle_alpha   90.00
_cell.angle_beta   90.00
_cell.angle_gamma   90.00
#
_symmetry.space_group_name_H-M   'P 1'
#
loop_
_entity.id
_entity.type
_entity.pdbx_description
1 polymer ?
#
loop_
_entity_poly.entity_id
_entity_poly.type
_entity_poly.pdbx_seq_one_letter_code
_entity_poly.pdbx_strand_id
1 'polypeptide(L)'
;MTTFYDGWLAASANAQKAVEHAPALAKGSDLNWIETPQDYRIAMLIGEQVGFPTMGTSLMKAEIPAGHHTGKHQHGEEAMHMLSGTGFSVIDGRRYDWKPGTTLHIPFMSEHQHFNTGDEPALYVSAMSMDLDLFVHLGRLVQLEEKGKNATDVESRFGKETSQFADDGRRIALHPEDWIDENARREAQRAAAASSAAHGNGHGHHGHDHGHGHDHGHGDGHGEHGAGHQAHRHGAIYILMGGSESLSDETNGFQAKAVAITNIFEETPKTRSHSHTHTEAMLYVLEGSGYSEVDGKRYDWVAGDAVHVPPKMTMHEHFNNSEQRTRTLRIEFGIRYFYEALWKGFHKVEHRLTAEAIA
;
A
#
# COMPACT_ATOMS: atom_id res chain seq x y z
N MET A 1 11.02 5.64 -44.03
CA MET A 1 11.20 6.51 -42.84
C MET A 1 10.16 6.12 -41.84
N THR A 2 10.57 5.71 -40.63
CA THR A 2 9.63 5.41 -39.56
C THR A 2 9.10 6.73 -38.97
N THR A 3 7.81 6.91 -38.91
CA THR A 3 7.17 8.12 -38.37
C THR A 3 7.06 8.06 -36.86
N PHE A 4 6.79 9.18 -36.19
CA PHE A 4 6.49 9.19 -34.75
C PHE A 4 5.25 8.35 -34.42
N TYR A 5 4.29 8.29 -35.34
CA TYR A 5 3.08 7.48 -35.19
C TYR A 5 3.38 5.97 -35.20
N ASP A 6 4.25 5.52 -36.13
CA ASP A 6 4.74 4.12 -36.11
C ASP A 6 5.44 3.79 -34.81
N GLY A 7 6.19 4.76 -34.24
CA GLY A 7 6.82 4.63 -32.92
C GLY A 7 5.79 4.45 -31.79
N TRP A 8 4.72 5.22 -31.78
CA TRP A 8 3.64 5.10 -30.80
C TRP A 8 2.89 3.76 -30.92
N LEU A 9 2.59 3.32 -32.14
CA LEU A 9 1.96 2.00 -32.37
C LEU A 9 2.82 0.87 -31.83
N ALA A 10 4.12 0.90 -32.10
CA ALA A 10 5.07 -0.10 -31.60
C ALA A 10 5.18 -0.06 -30.07
N ALA A 11 5.29 1.12 -29.46
CA ALA A 11 5.34 1.28 -28.00
C ALA A 11 4.07 0.76 -27.34
N SER A 12 2.90 1.08 -27.88
CA SER A 12 1.60 0.60 -27.38
C SER A 12 1.53 -0.94 -27.41
N ALA A 13 1.91 -1.56 -28.55
CA ALA A 13 1.91 -3.01 -28.68
C ALA A 13 2.89 -3.68 -27.71
N ASN A 14 4.08 -3.09 -27.51
CA ASN A 14 5.06 -3.61 -26.56
C ASN A 14 4.56 -3.50 -25.12
N ALA A 15 3.94 -2.38 -24.74
CA ALA A 15 3.37 -2.19 -23.40
C ALA A 15 2.26 -3.21 -23.11
N GLN A 16 1.34 -3.41 -24.06
CA GLN A 16 0.29 -4.42 -23.93
C GLN A 16 0.88 -5.81 -23.73
N LYS A 17 1.84 -6.19 -24.58
CA LYS A 17 2.52 -7.49 -24.48
C LYS A 17 3.25 -7.68 -23.14
N ALA A 18 3.90 -6.64 -22.64
CA ALA A 18 4.58 -6.68 -21.35
C ALA A 18 3.59 -7.00 -20.22
N VAL A 19 2.45 -6.31 -20.19
CA VAL A 19 1.42 -6.51 -19.16
C VAL A 19 0.70 -7.86 -19.28
N GLU A 20 0.43 -8.34 -20.50
CA GLU A 20 -0.15 -9.66 -20.74
C GLU A 20 0.72 -10.82 -20.23
N HIS A 21 2.05 -10.64 -20.24
CA HIS A 21 3.02 -11.64 -19.80
C HIS A 21 3.66 -11.30 -18.45
N ALA A 22 3.13 -10.29 -17.76
CA ALA A 22 3.65 -9.84 -16.48
C ALA A 22 3.69 -10.99 -15.47
N PRO A 23 4.79 -11.16 -14.73
CA PRO A 23 4.80 -12.02 -13.57
C PRO A 23 3.90 -11.42 -12.49
N ALA A 24 3.23 -12.30 -11.73
CA ALA A 24 2.37 -11.88 -10.63
C ALA A 24 2.90 -12.31 -9.26
N LEU A 25 4.11 -12.88 -9.19
CA LEU A 25 4.71 -13.34 -7.95
C LEU A 25 6.22 -13.15 -7.97
N ALA A 26 6.74 -12.43 -6.99
CA ALA A 26 8.14 -12.33 -6.65
C ALA A 26 8.43 -13.23 -5.44
N LYS A 27 9.35 -14.20 -5.61
CA LYS A 27 9.74 -15.11 -4.53
C LYS A 27 10.79 -14.47 -3.63
N GLY A 28 10.52 -14.41 -2.33
CA GLY A 28 11.48 -13.92 -1.33
C GLY A 28 12.75 -14.77 -1.23
N SER A 29 12.70 -16.05 -1.66
CA SER A 29 13.86 -16.93 -1.76
C SER A 29 14.82 -16.60 -2.91
N ASP A 30 14.33 -15.93 -3.95
CA ASP A 30 15.05 -15.73 -5.21
C ASP A 30 15.65 -14.31 -5.33
N LEU A 31 15.67 -13.57 -4.23
CA LEU A 31 16.14 -12.18 -4.20
C LEU A 31 17.61 -12.06 -4.55
N ASN A 32 17.91 -11.18 -5.50
CA ASN A 32 19.26 -10.77 -5.82
C ASN A 32 19.68 -9.61 -4.91
N TRP A 33 20.33 -9.94 -3.81
CA TRP A 33 20.83 -8.96 -2.85
C TRP A 33 22.09 -8.26 -3.37
N ILE A 34 22.05 -6.93 -3.33
CA ILE A 34 23.18 -6.07 -3.72
C ILE A 34 23.57 -5.15 -2.55
N GLU A 35 24.77 -4.60 -2.63
CA GLU A 35 25.27 -3.55 -1.77
C GLU A 35 25.40 -2.25 -2.58
N THR A 36 25.02 -1.13 -1.97
CA THR A 36 25.09 0.20 -2.59
C THR A 36 25.81 1.17 -1.64
N PRO A 37 26.19 2.38 -2.05
CA PRO A 37 26.64 3.42 -1.11
C PRO A 37 25.59 3.75 -0.04
N GLN A 38 24.31 3.53 -0.35
CA GLN A 38 23.17 3.75 0.53
C GLN A 38 22.94 2.58 1.48
N ASP A 39 22.96 1.34 0.98
CA ASP A 39 22.46 0.16 1.67
C ASP A 39 23.50 -0.94 1.78
N TYR A 40 23.48 -1.68 2.90
CA TYR A 40 24.29 -2.88 3.10
C TYR A 40 23.81 -4.07 2.29
N ARG A 41 22.51 -4.28 2.31
CA ARG A 41 21.84 -5.30 1.53
C ARG A 41 20.47 -4.79 1.12
N ILE A 42 20.24 -4.69 -0.18
CA ILE A 42 18.95 -4.32 -0.75
C ILE A 42 18.65 -5.24 -1.93
N ALA A 43 17.40 -5.60 -2.11
CA ALA A 43 16.95 -6.40 -3.23
C ALA A 43 15.60 -5.90 -3.74
N MET A 44 15.46 -5.79 -5.06
CA MET A 44 14.21 -5.49 -5.73
C MET A 44 13.32 -6.74 -5.70
N LEU A 45 12.10 -6.61 -5.17
CA LEU A 45 11.05 -7.62 -5.24
C LEU A 45 10.22 -7.43 -6.52
N ILE A 46 9.67 -6.24 -6.71
CA ILE A 46 8.82 -5.86 -7.84
C ILE A 46 9.31 -4.53 -8.38
N GLY A 47 9.45 -4.44 -9.70
CA GLY A 47 9.90 -3.25 -10.43
C GLY A 47 10.30 -3.60 -11.85
N GLU A 48 10.39 -2.61 -12.72
CA GLU A 48 10.79 -2.76 -14.12
C GLU A 48 12.17 -3.45 -14.27
N GLN A 49 13.08 -3.18 -13.33
CA GLN A 49 14.44 -3.70 -13.32
C GLN A 49 14.52 -5.21 -13.13
N VAL A 50 13.47 -5.81 -12.59
CA VAL A 50 13.36 -7.27 -12.35
C VAL A 50 12.21 -7.90 -13.14
N GLY A 51 11.75 -7.20 -14.19
CA GLY A 51 10.83 -7.74 -15.19
C GLY A 51 9.34 -7.66 -14.81
N PHE A 52 8.99 -6.88 -13.82
CA PHE A 52 7.59 -6.58 -13.52
C PHE A 52 7.21 -5.25 -14.15
N PRO A 53 6.32 -5.21 -15.16
CA PRO A 53 5.81 -3.95 -15.68
C PRO A 53 4.96 -3.28 -14.60
N THR A 54 5.31 -2.04 -14.25
CA THR A 54 4.67 -1.28 -13.18
C THR A 54 4.16 0.08 -13.66
N MET A 55 3.41 0.80 -12.84
CA MET A 55 3.03 2.19 -13.08
C MET A 55 4.12 3.17 -12.62
N GLY A 56 5.39 2.77 -12.74
CA GLY A 56 6.54 3.56 -12.31
C GLY A 56 6.85 3.43 -10.83
N THR A 57 6.53 2.30 -10.24
CA THR A 57 6.64 2.01 -8.82
C THR A 57 7.53 0.79 -8.59
N SER A 58 8.05 0.65 -7.39
CA SER A 58 8.89 -0.47 -7.01
C SER A 58 8.64 -0.89 -5.57
N LEU A 59 8.89 -2.17 -5.28
CA LEU A 59 8.91 -2.74 -3.94
C LEU A 59 10.26 -3.40 -3.72
N MET A 60 10.93 -3.03 -2.65
CA MET A 60 12.24 -3.53 -2.27
C MET A 60 12.22 -4.12 -0.87
N LYS A 61 13.20 -4.97 -0.58
CA LYS A 61 13.52 -5.44 0.76
C LYS A 61 14.95 -5.05 1.09
N ALA A 62 15.18 -4.51 2.29
CA ALA A 62 16.49 -4.06 2.71
C ALA A 62 16.85 -4.52 4.12
N GLU A 63 18.14 -4.54 4.42
CA GLU A 63 18.71 -4.93 5.70
C GLU A 63 19.76 -3.93 6.16
N ILE A 64 19.66 -3.51 7.41
CA ILE A 64 20.67 -2.72 8.10
C ILE A 64 21.30 -3.60 9.20
N PRO A 65 22.59 -3.94 9.16
CA PRO A 65 23.23 -4.73 10.21
C PRO A 65 23.13 -4.06 11.58
N ALA A 66 23.21 -4.84 12.64
CA ALA A 66 23.20 -4.34 14.02
C ALA A 66 24.27 -3.26 14.24
N GLY A 67 23.90 -2.12 14.83
CA GLY A 67 24.78 -1.00 15.10
C GLY A 67 25.22 -0.19 13.89
N HIS A 68 24.59 -0.36 12.72
CA HIS A 68 24.93 0.33 11.47
C HIS A 68 23.81 1.32 11.07
N HIS A 69 24.12 2.18 10.10
CA HIS A 69 23.17 3.13 9.52
C HIS A 69 23.27 3.15 8.00
N THR A 70 22.18 3.46 7.32
CA THR A 70 22.13 3.69 5.87
C THR A 70 22.90 4.96 5.51
N GLY A 71 23.14 5.19 4.24
CA GLY A 71 23.56 6.49 3.73
C GLY A 71 22.49 7.55 4.00
N LYS A 72 22.85 8.81 3.97
CA LYS A 72 21.92 9.93 3.96
C LYS A 72 21.62 10.32 2.52
N HIS A 73 20.36 10.45 2.17
CA HIS A 73 19.97 10.73 0.80
C HIS A 73 18.58 11.41 0.71
N GLN A 74 18.20 11.76 -0.51
CA GLN A 74 16.91 12.33 -0.89
C GLN A 74 16.44 11.66 -2.17
N HIS A 75 15.14 11.38 -2.26
CA HIS A 75 14.48 10.92 -3.48
C HIS A 75 12.99 11.23 -3.44
N GLY A 76 12.21 10.65 -4.37
CA GLY A 76 10.75 10.72 -4.38
C GLY A 76 10.10 10.19 -3.11
N GLU A 77 8.77 10.12 -3.11
CA GLU A 77 8.04 9.63 -1.95
C GLU A 77 8.29 8.13 -1.71
N GLU A 78 8.41 7.75 -0.42
CA GLU A 78 8.63 6.37 0.00
C GLU A 78 7.72 5.99 1.16
N ALA A 79 7.28 4.74 1.16
CA ALA A 79 6.61 4.10 2.28
C ALA A 79 7.41 2.88 2.74
N MET A 80 7.76 2.82 4.03
CA MET A 80 8.54 1.74 4.62
C MET A 80 7.73 0.99 5.68
N HIS A 81 7.98 -0.31 5.83
CA HIS A 81 7.45 -1.11 6.93
C HIS A 81 8.56 -1.98 7.54
N MET A 82 8.76 -1.82 8.83
CA MET A 82 9.80 -2.53 9.58
C MET A 82 9.38 -3.96 9.89
N LEU A 83 10.15 -4.93 9.39
CA LEU A 83 9.90 -6.37 9.61
C LEU A 83 10.58 -6.87 10.89
N SER A 84 11.80 -6.38 11.17
CA SER A 84 12.57 -6.76 12.36
C SER A 84 13.54 -5.65 12.76
N GLY A 85 14.14 -5.79 13.95
CA GLY A 85 15.11 -4.84 14.49
C GLY A 85 14.47 -3.62 15.15
N THR A 86 15.32 -2.78 15.77
CA THR A 86 14.91 -1.54 16.45
C THR A 86 15.90 -0.43 16.18
N GLY A 87 15.39 0.80 16.07
CA GLY A 87 16.24 1.94 15.78
C GLY A 87 15.43 3.21 15.55
N PHE A 88 15.98 4.11 14.76
CA PHE A 88 15.33 5.36 14.41
C PHE A 88 15.70 5.82 13.00
N SER A 89 14.85 6.65 12.44
CA SER A 89 15.13 7.40 11.22
C SER A 89 15.25 8.88 11.55
N VAL A 90 16.13 9.57 10.84
CA VAL A 90 16.16 11.03 10.83
C VAL A 90 15.62 11.48 9.49
N ILE A 91 14.53 12.22 9.50
CA ILE A 91 13.84 12.74 8.31
C ILE A 91 13.73 14.25 8.48
N ASP A 92 14.32 15.01 7.56
CA ASP A 92 14.44 16.48 7.62
C ASP A 92 14.96 16.99 8.97
N GLY A 93 15.96 16.29 9.53
CA GLY A 93 16.60 16.63 10.79
C GLY A 93 15.85 16.21 12.06
N ARG A 94 14.68 15.58 11.93
CA ARG A 94 13.87 15.13 13.07
C ARG A 94 13.96 13.62 13.24
N ARG A 95 14.01 13.14 14.49
CA ARG A 95 14.08 11.74 14.86
C ARG A 95 12.69 11.10 14.94
N TYR A 96 12.58 9.89 14.38
CA TYR A 96 11.42 9.01 14.42
C TYR A 96 11.87 7.60 14.78
N ASP A 97 11.54 7.14 15.98
CA ASP A 97 11.89 5.78 16.42
C ASP A 97 11.05 4.73 15.72
N TRP A 98 11.61 3.54 15.54
CA TRP A 98 10.90 2.42 14.93
C TRP A 98 11.27 1.07 15.57
N LYS A 99 10.35 0.14 15.45
CA LYS A 99 10.40 -1.26 15.88
C LYS A 99 9.64 -2.15 14.90
N PRO A 100 9.67 -3.49 15.02
CA PRO A 100 8.89 -4.35 14.13
C PRO A 100 7.43 -3.94 14.06
N GLY A 101 6.88 -3.84 12.84
CA GLY A 101 5.53 -3.39 12.56
C GLY A 101 5.36 -1.86 12.44
N THR A 102 6.39 -1.06 12.73
CA THR A 102 6.32 0.38 12.47
C THR A 102 6.27 0.65 10.96
N THR A 103 5.34 1.50 10.54
CA THR A 103 5.26 2.02 9.17
C THR A 103 5.72 3.47 9.15
N LEU A 104 6.62 3.80 8.22
CA LEU A 104 7.17 5.14 8.02
C LEU A 104 6.76 5.69 6.66
N HIS A 105 6.49 6.98 6.60
CA HIS A 105 6.31 7.76 5.39
C HIS A 105 7.50 8.70 5.23
N ILE A 106 8.21 8.59 4.12
CA ILE A 106 9.27 9.50 3.72
C ILE A 106 8.67 10.46 2.69
N PRO A 107 8.45 11.73 3.05
CA PRO A 107 7.88 12.70 2.13
C PRO A 107 8.78 12.96 0.93
N PHE A 108 8.18 13.36 -0.19
CA PHE A 108 8.88 13.67 -1.43
C PHE A 108 10.07 14.62 -1.21
N MET A 109 11.28 14.19 -1.63
CA MET A 109 12.55 14.92 -1.50
C MET A 109 13.01 15.25 -0.08
N SER A 110 12.44 14.64 0.95
CA SER A 110 12.96 14.77 2.33
C SER A 110 14.34 14.15 2.45
N GLU A 111 15.26 14.84 3.16
CA GLU A 111 16.54 14.24 3.56
C GLU A 111 16.30 13.18 4.62
N HIS A 112 16.79 11.98 4.40
CA HIS A 112 16.58 10.91 5.38
C HIS A 112 17.75 9.95 5.50
N GLN A 113 17.79 9.27 6.66
CA GLN A 113 18.79 8.29 7.05
C GLN A 113 18.21 7.36 8.13
N HIS A 114 18.55 6.08 8.10
CA HIS A 114 18.03 5.07 9.02
C HIS A 114 19.18 4.47 9.85
N PHE A 115 18.93 4.32 11.16
CA PHE A 115 19.91 3.89 12.15
C PHE A 115 19.41 2.67 12.90
N ASN A 116 20.06 1.53 12.72
CA ASN A 116 19.78 0.34 13.52
C ASN A 116 20.61 0.39 14.81
N THR A 117 19.95 0.68 15.93
CA THR A 117 20.59 0.74 17.25
C THR A 117 20.37 -0.54 18.07
N GLY A 118 19.67 -1.53 17.50
CA GLY A 118 19.45 -2.83 18.11
C GLY A 118 20.66 -3.76 17.92
N ASP A 119 20.56 -4.93 18.58
CA ASP A 119 21.60 -5.97 18.57
C ASP A 119 21.43 -6.97 17.43
N GLU A 120 20.31 -6.91 16.69
CA GLU A 120 19.99 -7.77 15.56
C GLU A 120 19.85 -6.96 14.27
N PRO A 121 20.02 -7.58 13.09
CA PRO A 121 19.76 -6.92 11.83
C PRO A 121 18.33 -6.38 11.73
N ALA A 122 18.17 -5.15 11.27
CA ALA A 122 16.89 -4.59 10.95
C ALA A 122 16.53 -4.89 9.49
N LEU A 123 15.37 -5.51 9.28
CA LEU A 123 14.80 -5.79 7.97
C LEU A 123 13.58 -4.90 7.74
N TYR A 124 13.43 -4.40 6.54
CA TYR A 124 12.24 -3.65 6.14
C TYR A 124 11.89 -3.88 4.68
N VAL A 125 10.65 -3.62 4.33
CA VAL A 125 10.20 -3.44 2.96
C VAL A 125 9.98 -1.96 2.68
N SER A 126 10.33 -1.54 1.48
CA SER A 126 10.22 -0.16 1.01
C SER A 126 9.53 -0.13 -0.35
N ALA A 127 8.57 0.74 -0.49
CA ALA A 127 7.86 1.01 -1.73
C ALA A 127 8.12 2.45 -2.16
N MET A 128 8.47 2.67 -3.43
CA MET A 128 8.86 3.96 -3.98
C MET A 128 8.20 4.22 -5.34
N SER A 129 8.00 5.49 -5.68
CA SER A 129 7.52 5.95 -6.99
C SER A 129 8.65 6.45 -7.90
N MET A 130 9.89 6.00 -7.68
CA MET A 130 11.08 6.56 -8.31
C MET A 130 11.04 6.54 -9.84
N ASP A 131 10.61 5.42 -10.45
CA ASP A 131 10.58 5.31 -11.91
C ASP A 131 9.56 6.27 -12.53
N LEU A 132 8.40 6.47 -11.88
CA LEU A 132 7.42 7.47 -12.28
C LEU A 132 7.98 8.88 -12.14
N ASP A 133 8.59 9.18 -11.00
CA ASP A 133 9.16 10.51 -10.72
C ASP A 133 10.25 10.88 -11.72
N LEU A 134 11.10 9.93 -12.12
CA LEU A 134 12.12 10.10 -13.15
C LEU A 134 11.49 10.28 -14.53
N PHE A 135 10.45 9.51 -14.85
CA PHE A 135 9.73 9.62 -16.13
C PHE A 135 9.10 10.99 -16.34
N VAL A 136 8.52 11.57 -15.29
CA VAL A 136 7.93 12.92 -15.37
C VAL A 136 8.94 14.04 -15.12
N HIS A 137 10.23 13.72 -15.02
CA HIS A 137 11.35 14.65 -14.79
C HIS A 137 11.27 15.47 -13.49
N LEU A 138 10.54 14.99 -12.50
CA LEU A 138 10.45 15.58 -11.16
C LEU A 138 11.37 14.85 -10.15
N GLY A 139 11.61 13.56 -10.37
CA GLY A 139 12.40 12.74 -9.46
C GLY A 139 13.88 13.06 -9.51
N ARG A 140 14.50 12.98 -8.35
CA ARG A 140 15.96 13.05 -8.17
C ARG A 140 16.36 12.03 -7.12
N LEU A 141 17.52 11.43 -7.31
CA LEU A 141 18.22 10.67 -6.28
C LEU A 141 19.51 11.40 -5.96
N VAL A 142 19.64 11.89 -4.75
CA VAL A 142 20.82 12.64 -4.30
C VAL A 142 21.42 11.92 -3.10
N GLN A 143 22.62 11.36 -3.28
CA GLN A 143 23.41 10.77 -2.20
C GLN A 143 24.15 11.89 -1.47
N LEU A 144 23.89 12.07 -0.17
CA LEU A 144 24.49 13.09 0.67
C LEU A 144 25.63 12.53 1.54
N GLU A 145 25.41 11.36 2.15
CA GLU A 145 26.41 10.65 2.95
C GLU A 145 26.32 9.15 2.64
N GLU A 146 27.46 8.46 2.67
CA GLU A 146 27.49 7.00 2.54
C GLU A 146 27.03 6.32 3.85
N LYS A 147 26.62 5.06 3.73
CA LYS A 147 26.33 4.18 4.87
C LYS A 147 27.53 4.03 5.79
N GLY A 148 27.31 3.74 7.05
CA GLY A 148 28.39 3.64 8.03
C GLY A 148 28.04 2.78 9.24
N LYS A 149 29.04 2.68 10.11
CA LYS A 149 28.97 1.99 11.40
C LYS A 149 28.72 2.98 12.53
N ASN A 150 28.53 2.46 13.74
CA ASN A 150 28.39 3.26 14.97
C ASN A 150 27.08 4.07 15.04
N ALA A 151 25.94 3.46 14.66
CA ALA A 151 24.62 4.09 14.77
C ALA A 151 24.35 4.62 16.20
N THR A 152 24.79 3.91 17.24
CA THR A 152 24.67 4.32 18.65
C THR A 152 25.48 5.55 19.01
N ASP A 153 26.67 5.73 18.42
CA ASP A 153 27.50 6.93 18.66
C ASP A 153 26.86 8.16 18.00
N VAL A 154 26.25 7.96 16.83
CA VAL A 154 25.52 8.99 16.10
C VAL A 154 24.19 9.36 16.80
N GLU A 155 23.57 8.41 17.48
CA GLU A 155 22.32 8.62 18.24
C GLU A 155 22.41 9.81 19.19
N SER A 156 23.56 9.99 19.84
CA SER A 156 23.78 11.10 20.76
C SER A 156 23.62 12.49 20.12
N ARG A 157 23.77 12.61 18.80
CA ARG A 157 23.67 13.87 18.05
C ARG A 157 22.22 14.31 17.82
N PHE A 158 21.28 13.36 17.81
CA PHE A 158 19.86 13.63 17.51
C PHE A 158 19.00 13.71 18.77
N GLY A 159 19.58 13.56 19.96
CA GLY A 159 18.83 13.52 21.21
C GLY A 159 17.97 12.25 21.33
N LYS A 160 17.17 12.18 22.39
CA LYS A 160 16.26 11.05 22.65
C LYS A 160 14.79 11.41 22.41
N GLU A 161 14.52 12.65 22.05
CA GLU A 161 13.17 13.10 21.79
C GLU A 161 12.73 12.54 20.43
N THR A 162 11.69 11.73 20.44
CA THR A 162 11.09 11.15 19.26
C THR A 162 9.68 11.65 19.06
N SER A 163 9.20 11.63 17.83
CA SER A 163 7.83 12.00 17.48
C SER A 163 7.27 10.97 16.52
N GLN A 164 5.97 10.96 16.36
CA GLN A 164 5.30 10.29 15.24
C GLN A 164 4.85 11.28 14.16
N PHE A 165 4.94 12.59 14.44
CA PHE A 165 4.43 13.67 13.59
C PHE A 165 5.53 14.66 13.24
N ALA A 166 5.50 15.17 12.00
CA ALA A 166 6.28 16.30 11.56
C ALA A 166 5.75 17.62 12.17
N ASP A 167 6.49 18.73 12.01
CA ASP A 167 6.12 20.03 12.57
C ASP A 167 4.83 20.61 11.97
N ASP A 168 4.48 20.23 10.77
CA ASP A 168 3.24 20.62 10.09
C ASP A 168 2.03 19.74 10.47
N GLY A 169 2.22 18.78 11.40
CA GLY A 169 1.18 17.92 11.93
C GLY A 169 0.90 16.66 11.11
N ARG A 170 1.54 16.46 9.95
CA ARG A 170 1.40 15.19 9.21
C ARG A 170 2.10 14.06 9.94
N ARG A 171 1.51 12.88 9.89
CA ARG A 171 2.12 11.68 10.48
C ARG A 171 3.28 11.18 9.61
N ILE A 172 4.38 10.82 10.24
CA ILE A 172 5.57 10.23 9.65
C ILE A 172 5.74 8.78 10.07
N ALA A 173 5.46 8.46 11.34
CA ALA A 173 5.59 7.11 11.87
C ALA A 173 4.26 6.63 12.47
N LEU A 174 3.93 5.34 12.29
CA LEU A 174 2.81 4.67 12.93
C LEU A 174 3.31 3.37 13.55
N HIS A 175 3.15 3.24 14.86
CA HIS A 175 3.54 2.04 15.58
C HIS A 175 2.40 1.02 15.66
N PRO A 176 2.72 -0.28 15.89
CA PRO A 176 1.69 -1.33 15.95
C PRO A 176 0.57 -1.09 16.98
N GLU A 177 0.88 -0.45 18.10
CA GLU A 177 -0.10 -0.10 19.13
C GLU A 177 -1.13 0.93 18.70
N ASP A 178 -0.84 1.68 17.63
CA ASP A 178 -1.70 2.72 17.07
C ASP A 178 -2.46 2.25 15.82
N TRP A 179 -2.31 0.99 15.39
CA TRP A 179 -3.04 0.46 14.25
C TRP A 179 -4.54 0.49 14.50
N ILE A 180 -5.31 0.94 13.53
CA ILE A 180 -6.76 1.01 13.61
C ILE A 180 -7.36 -0.22 12.94
N ASP A 181 -8.08 -1.04 13.72
CA ASP A 181 -8.90 -2.12 13.17
C ASP A 181 -10.12 -1.53 12.47
N GLU A 182 -10.13 -1.62 11.15
CA GLU A 182 -11.18 -1.09 10.28
C GLU A 182 -12.54 -1.76 10.54
N ASN A 183 -12.55 -3.05 10.83
CA ASN A 183 -13.79 -3.77 11.10
C ASN A 183 -14.42 -3.27 12.41
N ALA A 184 -13.61 -3.12 13.47
CA ALA A 184 -14.05 -2.57 14.73
C ALA A 184 -14.53 -1.11 14.59
N ARG A 185 -13.82 -0.30 13.80
CA ARG A 185 -14.20 1.09 13.49
C ARG A 185 -15.55 1.17 12.80
N ARG A 186 -15.77 0.37 11.75
CA ARG A 186 -17.05 0.32 11.02
C ARG A 186 -18.19 -0.19 11.88
N GLU A 187 -17.95 -1.16 12.74
CA GLU A 187 -18.96 -1.66 13.69
C GLU A 187 -19.37 -0.60 14.71
N ALA A 188 -18.41 0.11 15.28
CA ALA A 188 -18.66 1.22 16.19
C ALA A 188 -19.44 2.37 15.52
N GLN A 189 -19.14 2.72 14.27
CA GLN A 189 -19.88 3.71 13.50
C GLN A 189 -21.32 3.30 13.23
N ARG A 190 -21.58 2.03 12.87
CA ARG A 190 -22.93 1.50 12.68
C ARG A 190 -23.73 1.52 13.98
N ALA A 191 -23.11 1.13 15.09
CA ALA A 191 -23.75 1.19 16.41
C ALA A 191 -24.13 2.63 16.82
N ALA A 192 -23.23 3.60 16.60
CA ALA A 192 -23.49 5.00 16.86
C ALA A 192 -24.63 5.56 15.98
N ALA A 193 -24.66 5.22 14.69
CA ALA A 193 -25.73 5.63 13.78
C ALA A 193 -27.08 5.03 14.18
N ALA A 194 -27.12 3.76 14.59
CA ALA A 194 -28.34 3.11 15.05
C ALA A 194 -28.87 3.76 16.36
N SER A 195 -27.97 4.11 17.27
CA SER A 195 -28.29 4.81 18.52
C SER A 195 -28.86 6.21 18.27
N SER A 196 -28.29 6.97 17.35
CA SER A 196 -28.78 8.31 17.00
C SER A 196 -30.17 8.26 16.31
N ALA A 197 -30.40 7.26 15.46
CA ALA A 197 -31.71 7.03 14.83
C ALA A 197 -32.81 6.65 15.86
N ALA A 198 -32.45 5.89 16.90
CA ALA A 198 -33.38 5.53 17.97
C ALA A 198 -33.80 6.72 18.86
N HIS A 199 -32.93 7.73 19.01
CA HIS A 199 -33.23 8.95 19.79
C HIS A 199 -33.95 10.04 18.98
N GLY A 200 -33.99 9.95 17.66
CA GLY A 200 -34.64 10.91 16.76
C GLY A 200 -36.15 10.73 16.60
N ASN A 201 -36.74 9.66 17.12
CA ASN A 201 -38.15 9.29 16.88
C ASN A 201 -39.13 9.72 18.02
N GLY A 202 -38.80 10.74 18.77
CA GLY A 202 -39.61 11.22 19.90
C GLY A 202 -40.03 12.67 19.79
N HIS A 203 -40.73 13.10 18.71
CA HIS A 203 -41.68 14.23 18.73
C HIS A 203 -42.51 14.22 17.44
N GLY A 204 -43.70 13.69 17.55
CA GLY A 204 -44.72 13.83 16.49
C GLY A 204 -45.29 15.26 16.50
N HIS A 205 -45.33 15.88 15.34
CA HIS A 205 -46.33 16.90 15.06
C HIS A 205 -46.84 16.72 13.64
N HIS A 206 -48.17 16.51 13.58
CA HIS A 206 -48.95 16.56 12.35
C HIS A 206 -48.83 17.94 11.69
N GLY A 207 -48.54 17.95 10.40
CA GLY A 207 -48.67 19.14 9.58
C GLY A 207 -48.60 18.71 8.10
N HIS A 208 -49.78 18.73 7.46
CA HIS A 208 -49.89 18.64 6.00
C HIS A 208 -49.26 19.88 5.39
N ASP A 209 -48.36 19.73 4.42
CA ASP A 209 -48.35 20.66 3.29
C ASP A 209 -47.67 20.03 2.06
N HIS A 210 -48.23 20.39 0.88
CA HIS A 210 -47.79 19.93 -0.43
C HIS A 210 -46.65 20.82 -0.95
N GLY A 211 -45.52 20.23 -1.35
CA GLY A 211 -44.44 20.96 -2.01
C GLY A 211 -43.58 20.06 -2.90
N HIS A 212 -43.74 20.22 -4.21
CA HIS A 212 -42.89 19.59 -5.21
C HIS A 212 -41.45 20.16 -5.12
N GLY A 213 -40.49 19.30 -4.84
CA GLY A 213 -39.07 19.65 -4.92
C GLY A 213 -38.29 18.48 -5.48
N HIS A 214 -37.74 18.66 -6.70
CA HIS A 214 -36.79 17.71 -7.29
C HIS A 214 -35.49 17.79 -6.52
N ASP A 215 -35.14 16.73 -5.82
CA ASP A 215 -33.81 16.60 -5.22
C ASP A 215 -33.12 15.38 -5.83
N HIS A 216 -31.95 15.65 -6.46
CA HIS A 216 -31.10 14.62 -7.03
C HIS A 216 -30.18 14.08 -5.90
N GLY A 217 -30.69 13.17 -5.12
CA GLY A 217 -29.89 12.41 -4.16
C GLY A 217 -29.17 11.27 -4.88
N HIS A 218 -27.85 11.34 -4.93
CA HIS A 218 -27.01 10.18 -5.24
C HIS A 218 -27.07 9.23 -4.06
N GLY A 219 -27.95 8.25 -4.14
CA GLY A 219 -27.99 7.14 -3.22
C GLY A 219 -27.14 6.01 -3.78
N ASP A 220 -26.07 5.67 -3.08
CA ASP A 220 -25.32 4.44 -3.29
C ASP A 220 -26.22 3.25 -2.88
N GLY A 221 -26.94 2.74 -3.88
CA GLY A 221 -27.79 1.56 -3.72
C GLY A 221 -26.96 0.28 -3.67
N HIS A 222 -26.52 -0.13 -2.50
CA HIS A 222 -26.17 -1.52 -2.27
C HIS A 222 -27.45 -2.34 -2.21
N GLY A 223 -27.82 -2.93 -3.36
CA GLY A 223 -28.93 -3.88 -3.44
C GLY A 223 -28.65 -5.10 -2.57
N GLU A 224 -29.53 -5.31 -1.58
CA GLU A 224 -29.65 -6.59 -0.89
C GLU A 224 -30.03 -7.67 -1.89
N HIS A 225 -29.09 -8.51 -2.29
CA HIS A 225 -29.36 -9.77 -2.95
C HIS A 225 -29.27 -10.92 -1.95
N GLY A 226 -30.37 -11.67 -1.95
CA GLY A 226 -30.80 -12.65 -0.98
C GLY A 226 -29.83 -13.78 -0.64
N ALA A 227 -30.11 -14.27 0.55
CA ALA A 227 -29.82 -15.57 1.16
C ALA A 227 -28.92 -16.55 0.38
N GLY A 228 -27.67 -16.68 0.81
CA GLY A 228 -26.80 -17.77 0.40
C GLY A 228 -25.29 -17.52 0.44
N HIS A 229 -24.83 -16.29 0.54
CA HIS A 229 -23.40 -16.01 0.68
C HIS A 229 -23.01 -16.10 2.16
N GLN A 230 -22.28 -17.16 2.51
CA GLN A 230 -21.51 -17.16 3.76
C GLN A 230 -20.66 -15.90 3.76
N ALA A 231 -20.88 -15.05 4.74
CA ALA A 231 -20.11 -13.83 4.91
C ALA A 231 -18.63 -14.21 4.94
N HIS A 232 -17.87 -13.81 3.93
CA HIS A 232 -16.42 -13.94 3.91
C HIS A 232 -15.90 -13.07 5.07
N ARG A 233 -15.52 -13.71 6.17
CA ARG A 233 -14.94 -13.01 7.31
C ARG A 233 -13.45 -12.87 7.03
N HIS A 234 -13.04 -11.73 6.51
CA HIS A 234 -11.68 -11.26 6.74
C HIS A 234 -11.44 -11.27 8.24
N GLY A 235 -10.28 -11.73 8.70
CA GLY A 235 -9.95 -11.76 10.13
C GLY A 235 -9.94 -10.35 10.69
N ALA A 236 -9.00 -9.53 10.26
CA ALA A 236 -8.90 -8.11 10.57
C ALA A 236 -8.33 -7.32 9.39
N ILE A 237 -8.63 -6.03 9.32
CA ILE A 237 -8.01 -5.08 8.40
C ILE A 237 -7.47 -3.95 9.26
N TYR A 238 -6.16 -3.82 9.32
CA TYR A 238 -5.52 -2.73 10.03
C TYR A 238 -5.17 -1.61 9.06
N ILE A 239 -5.69 -0.41 9.32
CA ILE A 239 -5.36 0.79 8.55
C ILE A 239 -3.98 1.27 9.00
N LEU A 240 -3.08 1.47 8.05
CA LEU A 240 -1.76 2.04 8.25
C LEU A 240 -1.69 3.47 7.69
N MET A 241 -1.26 3.63 6.43
CA MET A 241 -1.11 4.95 5.80
C MET A 241 -2.36 5.41 5.03
N GLY A 242 -3.33 4.54 4.83
CA GLY A 242 -4.54 4.88 4.10
C GLY A 242 -5.67 3.89 4.32
N GLY A 243 -6.85 4.26 3.88
CA GLY A 243 -8.01 3.38 3.82
C GLY A 243 -7.95 2.45 2.62
N SER A 244 -9.01 1.64 2.45
CA SER A 244 -9.13 0.70 1.32
C SER A 244 -9.37 1.40 -0.04
N GLU A 245 -9.67 2.69 -0.05
CA GLU A 245 -10.07 3.45 -1.24
C GLU A 245 -9.24 4.74 -1.44
N SER A 246 -8.22 4.99 -0.62
CA SER A 246 -7.43 6.22 -0.64
C SER A 246 -6.02 5.98 -0.10
N LEU A 247 -5.03 6.68 -0.67
CA LEU A 247 -3.65 6.63 -0.20
C LEU A 247 -3.45 7.24 1.18
N SER A 248 -4.24 8.25 1.53
CA SER A 248 -4.17 8.88 2.83
C SER A 248 -5.51 8.75 3.54
N ASP A 249 -5.46 8.53 4.84
CA ASP A 249 -6.62 8.50 5.72
C ASP A 249 -6.42 9.58 6.79
N GLU A 250 -7.36 10.52 6.86
CA GLU A 250 -7.33 11.59 7.86
C GLU A 250 -7.30 11.04 9.29
N THR A 251 -7.84 9.84 9.51
CA THR A 251 -7.86 9.18 10.82
C THR A 251 -6.45 8.93 11.35
N ASN A 252 -5.52 8.52 10.47
CA ASN A 252 -4.12 8.27 10.83
C ASN A 252 -3.20 9.46 10.62
N GLY A 253 -3.62 10.49 9.89
CA GLY A 253 -2.89 11.73 9.70
C GLY A 253 -1.74 11.67 8.69
N PHE A 254 -1.59 10.60 7.93
CA PHE A 254 -0.65 10.54 6.81
C PHE A 254 -1.13 11.37 5.62
N GLN A 255 -0.16 11.91 4.86
CA GLN A 255 -0.43 12.70 3.65
C GLN A 255 0.29 12.14 2.42
N ALA A 256 0.37 10.82 2.31
CA ALA A 256 0.95 10.14 1.16
C ALA A 256 0.19 10.48 -0.13
N LYS A 257 0.92 10.69 -1.23
CA LYS A 257 0.36 11.08 -2.53
C LYS A 257 0.76 10.14 -3.66
N ALA A 258 2.02 9.72 -3.70
CA ALA A 258 2.54 8.87 -4.77
C ALA A 258 2.50 7.39 -4.39
N VAL A 259 2.89 7.03 -3.17
CA VAL A 259 2.96 5.65 -2.71
C VAL A 259 2.58 5.54 -1.23
N ALA A 260 1.89 4.47 -0.86
CA ALA A 260 1.56 4.17 0.53
C ALA A 260 1.52 2.67 0.80
N ILE A 261 1.92 2.28 2.00
CA ILE A 261 1.58 0.99 2.60
C ILE A 261 0.26 1.19 3.34
N THR A 262 -0.84 0.84 2.68
CA THR A 262 -2.18 1.25 3.13
C THR A 262 -2.70 0.43 4.29
N ASN A 263 -2.61 -0.90 4.19
CA ASN A 263 -3.27 -1.80 5.13
C ASN A 263 -2.44 -3.04 5.43
N ILE A 264 -2.71 -3.66 6.58
CA ILE A 264 -2.48 -5.08 6.80
C ILE A 264 -3.81 -5.79 6.71
N PHE A 265 -3.89 -6.78 5.81
CA PHE A 265 -4.98 -7.75 5.79
C PHE A 265 -4.58 -8.98 6.60
N GLU A 266 -5.42 -9.35 7.55
CA GLU A 266 -5.31 -10.60 8.29
C GLU A 266 -6.44 -11.52 7.83
N GLU A 267 -6.09 -12.68 7.27
CA GLU A 267 -7.07 -13.68 6.84
C GLU A 267 -7.07 -14.87 7.79
N THR A 268 -8.24 -15.26 8.22
CA THR A 268 -8.42 -16.48 9.01
C THR A 268 -8.17 -17.73 8.17
N PRO A 269 -7.88 -18.89 8.79
CA PRO A 269 -7.72 -20.16 8.07
C PRO A 269 -8.91 -20.48 7.17
N LYS A 270 -8.62 -21.01 5.97
CA LYS A 270 -9.63 -21.47 5.00
C LYS A 270 -10.59 -20.37 4.52
N THR A 271 -10.09 -19.15 4.41
CA THR A 271 -10.85 -18.01 3.86
C THR A 271 -10.30 -17.53 2.54
N ARG A 272 -11.06 -16.68 1.88
CA ARG A 272 -10.67 -16.01 0.64
C ARG A 272 -11.14 -14.56 0.65
N SER A 273 -10.41 -13.69 -0.07
CA SER A 273 -10.88 -12.35 -0.37
C SER A 273 -12.03 -12.39 -1.38
N HIS A 274 -12.66 -11.24 -1.62
CA HIS A 274 -13.54 -11.10 -2.76
C HIS A 274 -12.76 -11.02 -4.05
N SER A 275 -13.27 -11.66 -5.11
CA SER A 275 -12.79 -11.43 -6.46
C SER A 275 -13.13 -10.00 -6.89
N HIS A 276 -12.12 -9.26 -7.33
CA HIS A 276 -12.29 -7.86 -7.72
C HIS A 276 -11.29 -7.45 -8.78
N THR A 277 -11.54 -6.29 -9.38
CA THR A 277 -10.76 -5.78 -10.49
C THR A 277 -10.32 -4.36 -10.20
N HIS A 278 -9.02 -4.12 -10.30
CA HIS A 278 -8.42 -2.79 -10.27
C HIS A 278 -7.09 -2.79 -11.03
N THR A 279 -6.47 -1.63 -11.17
CA THR A 279 -5.13 -1.50 -11.72
C THR A 279 -4.06 -1.96 -10.72
N GLU A 280 -2.82 -1.57 -10.89
CA GLU A 280 -1.70 -2.05 -10.09
C GLU A 280 -1.91 -1.95 -8.58
N ALA A 281 -1.55 -3.03 -7.89
CA ALA A 281 -1.31 -3.08 -6.46
C ALA A 281 -0.26 -4.15 -6.16
N MET A 282 0.38 -4.06 -5.00
CA MET A 282 1.32 -5.06 -4.53
C MET A 282 0.91 -5.54 -3.14
N LEU A 283 1.12 -6.84 -2.89
CA LEU A 283 0.94 -7.44 -1.56
C LEU A 283 2.25 -8.07 -1.13
N TYR A 284 2.79 -7.66 -0.01
CA TYR A 284 3.92 -8.36 0.62
C TYR A 284 3.41 -9.29 1.71
N VAL A 285 3.81 -10.56 1.67
CA VAL A 285 3.37 -11.57 2.64
C VAL A 285 4.21 -11.49 3.90
N LEU A 286 3.61 -11.00 4.98
CA LEU A 286 4.26 -10.90 6.30
C LEU A 286 4.28 -12.25 7.02
N GLU A 287 3.19 -13.02 6.95
CA GLU A 287 2.98 -14.21 7.77
C GLU A 287 2.13 -15.23 7.03
N GLY A 288 2.49 -16.50 7.16
CA GLY A 288 1.70 -17.62 6.66
C GLY A 288 1.96 -17.99 5.20
N SER A 289 1.02 -18.72 4.61
CA SER A 289 1.07 -19.21 3.24
C SER A 289 -0.33 -19.30 2.63
N GLY A 290 -0.41 -19.17 1.32
CA GLY A 290 -1.65 -19.25 0.57
C GLY A 290 -1.41 -19.21 -0.92
N TYR A 291 -2.41 -18.77 -1.68
CA TYR A 291 -2.25 -18.51 -3.11
C TYR A 291 -3.11 -17.33 -3.55
N SER A 292 -2.75 -16.76 -4.69
CA SER A 292 -3.56 -15.77 -5.39
C SER A 292 -3.90 -16.28 -6.77
N GLU A 293 -5.09 -15.99 -7.23
CA GLU A 293 -5.47 -16.11 -8.64
C GLU A 293 -5.40 -14.71 -9.26
N VAL A 294 -4.58 -14.56 -10.29
CA VAL A 294 -4.39 -13.32 -11.04
C VAL A 294 -4.61 -13.61 -12.51
N ASP A 295 -5.63 -13.02 -13.14
CA ASP A 295 -6.07 -13.33 -14.50
C ASP A 295 -6.26 -14.84 -14.74
N GLY A 296 -6.88 -15.53 -13.78
CA GLY A 296 -7.17 -16.97 -13.86
C GLY A 296 -5.95 -17.89 -13.71
N LYS A 297 -4.77 -17.34 -13.37
CA LYS A 297 -3.55 -18.12 -13.08
C LYS A 297 -3.32 -18.13 -11.57
N ARG A 298 -3.01 -19.31 -11.04
CA ARG A 298 -2.69 -19.50 -9.63
C ARG A 298 -1.20 -19.27 -9.33
N TYR A 299 -0.93 -18.57 -8.25
CA TYR A 299 0.40 -18.27 -7.73
C TYR A 299 0.44 -18.59 -6.22
N ASP A 300 1.17 -19.65 -5.86
CA ASP A 300 1.34 -20.05 -4.46
C ASP A 300 2.45 -19.22 -3.80
N TRP A 301 2.17 -18.65 -2.63
CA TRP A 301 3.07 -17.78 -1.89
C TRP A 301 3.24 -18.20 -0.43
N VAL A 302 4.34 -17.77 0.16
CA VAL A 302 4.70 -17.91 1.57
C VAL A 302 5.20 -16.58 2.13
N ALA A 303 5.36 -16.48 3.44
CA ALA A 303 5.95 -15.30 4.08
C ALA A 303 7.28 -14.92 3.44
N GLY A 304 7.44 -13.63 3.13
CA GLY A 304 8.59 -13.07 2.41
C GLY A 304 8.39 -12.91 0.89
N ASP A 305 7.39 -13.56 0.29
CA ASP A 305 7.02 -13.37 -1.11
C ASP A 305 6.22 -12.07 -1.30
N ALA A 306 6.14 -11.59 -2.54
CA ALA A 306 5.28 -10.47 -2.92
C ALA A 306 4.43 -10.80 -4.14
N VAL A 307 3.13 -10.53 -4.05
CA VAL A 307 2.17 -10.68 -5.16
C VAL A 307 2.03 -9.34 -5.87
N HIS A 308 2.08 -9.38 -7.18
CA HIS A 308 1.88 -8.24 -8.07
C HIS A 308 0.55 -8.37 -8.81
N VAL A 309 -0.27 -7.36 -8.71
CA VAL A 309 -1.44 -7.15 -9.57
C VAL A 309 -0.98 -6.22 -10.69
N PRO A 310 -0.84 -6.70 -11.95
CA PRO A 310 -0.28 -5.90 -13.04
C PRO A 310 -1.10 -4.64 -13.37
N PRO A 311 -0.49 -3.61 -14.00
CA PRO A 311 -1.12 -2.31 -14.29
C PRO A 311 -2.13 -2.35 -15.45
N LYS A 312 -3.13 -3.20 -15.33
CA LYS A 312 -4.33 -3.27 -16.17
C LYS A 312 -5.52 -3.51 -15.25
N MET A 313 -6.74 -3.46 -15.74
CA MET A 313 -7.90 -3.87 -14.94
C MET A 313 -7.88 -5.39 -14.76
N THR A 314 -7.07 -5.85 -13.81
CA THR A 314 -6.74 -7.25 -13.58
C THR A 314 -7.70 -7.87 -12.58
N MET A 315 -8.40 -8.94 -12.98
CA MET A 315 -9.19 -9.75 -12.06
C MET A 315 -8.26 -10.55 -11.15
N HIS A 316 -8.46 -10.45 -9.85
CA HIS A 316 -7.67 -11.20 -8.89
C HIS A 316 -8.44 -11.53 -7.62
N GLU A 317 -7.96 -12.53 -6.91
CA GLU A 317 -8.49 -13.00 -5.63
C GLU A 317 -7.37 -13.64 -4.80
N HIS A 318 -7.43 -13.53 -3.48
CA HIS A 318 -6.43 -14.06 -2.56
C HIS A 318 -7.04 -15.10 -1.65
N PHE A 319 -6.32 -16.20 -1.39
CA PHE A 319 -6.81 -17.37 -0.66
C PHE A 319 -5.85 -17.75 0.45
N ASN A 320 -6.36 -17.81 1.67
CA ASN A 320 -5.71 -18.52 2.76
C ASN A 320 -6.26 -19.96 2.81
N ASN A 321 -5.59 -20.88 2.13
CA ASN A 321 -5.94 -22.29 2.16
C ASN A 321 -5.22 -23.10 3.24
N SER A 322 -4.44 -22.45 4.08
CA SER A 322 -3.68 -23.05 5.18
C SER A 322 -4.52 -23.25 6.45
N GLU A 323 -3.95 -23.94 7.44
CA GLU A 323 -4.53 -24.09 8.77
C GLU A 323 -4.15 -22.94 9.72
N GLN A 324 -3.40 -21.95 9.25
CA GLN A 324 -2.93 -20.81 10.02
C GLN A 324 -3.46 -19.53 9.43
N ARG A 325 -3.50 -18.46 10.22
CA ARG A 325 -3.78 -17.12 9.69
C ARG A 325 -2.68 -16.68 8.73
N THR A 326 -3.02 -15.78 7.84
CA THR A 326 -2.05 -15.08 7.00
C THR A 326 -2.14 -13.59 7.26
N ARG A 327 -1.02 -12.88 7.06
CA ARG A 327 -0.96 -11.42 7.06
C ARG A 327 -0.25 -10.93 5.82
N THR A 328 -0.85 -9.95 5.16
CA THR A 328 -0.28 -9.32 3.98
C THR A 328 -0.31 -7.79 4.13
N LEU A 329 0.77 -7.13 3.71
CA LEU A 329 0.82 -5.68 3.52
C LEU A 329 0.29 -5.34 2.14
N ARG A 330 -0.61 -4.38 2.06
CA ARG A 330 -1.07 -3.81 0.80
C ARG A 330 -0.32 -2.52 0.50
N ILE A 331 0.27 -2.47 -0.69
CA ILE A 331 0.98 -1.31 -1.21
C ILE A 331 0.18 -0.76 -2.40
N GLU A 332 -0.07 0.53 -2.40
CA GLU A 332 -0.83 1.23 -3.42
C GLU A 332 -0.15 2.51 -3.88
N PHE A 333 -0.53 2.98 -5.07
CA PHE A 333 0.12 4.06 -5.79
C PHE A 333 -0.89 5.13 -6.22
N GLY A 334 -0.55 6.40 -6.02
CA GLY A 334 -1.45 7.52 -6.29
C GLY A 334 -1.85 7.65 -7.76
N ILE A 335 -0.93 7.35 -8.66
CA ILE A 335 -1.19 7.37 -10.11
C ILE A 335 -2.29 6.37 -10.51
N ARG A 336 -2.43 5.26 -9.78
CA ARG A 336 -3.49 4.28 -9.96
C ARG A 336 -4.86 4.91 -9.88
N TYR A 337 -5.14 5.67 -8.82
CA TYR A 337 -6.45 6.29 -8.59
C TYR A 337 -6.81 7.28 -9.67
N PHE A 338 -5.82 8.03 -10.18
CA PHE A 338 -6.02 8.91 -11.32
C PHE A 338 -6.46 8.15 -12.57
N TYR A 339 -5.76 7.08 -12.95
CA TYR A 339 -6.10 6.28 -14.12
C TYR A 339 -7.39 5.49 -13.96
N GLU A 340 -7.69 4.96 -12.78
CA GLU A 340 -8.97 4.29 -12.52
C GLU A 340 -10.16 5.25 -12.63
N ALA A 341 -10.01 6.49 -12.17
CA ALA A 341 -11.03 7.50 -12.32
C ALA A 341 -11.29 7.83 -13.80
N LEU A 342 -10.23 7.95 -14.61
CA LEU A 342 -10.35 8.13 -16.06
C LEU A 342 -11.01 6.91 -16.70
N TRP A 343 -10.56 5.71 -16.38
CA TRP A 343 -11.10 4.46 -16.93
C TRP A 343 -12.59 4.31 -16.61
N LYS A 344 -12.99 4.46 -15.38
CA LYS A 344 -14.40 4.40 -14.94
C LYS A 344 -15.25 5.46 -15.63
N GLY A 345 -14.70 6.65 -15.90
CA GLY A 345 -15.38 7.72 -16.64
C GLY A 345 -15.68 7.35 -18.09
N PHE A 346 -14.74 6.72 -18.78
CA PHE A 346 -14.87 6.37 -20.21
C PHE A 346 -15.54 5.02 -20.48
N HIS A 347 -15.44 4.07 -19.54
CA HIS A 347 -15.86 2.68 -19.72
C HIS A 347 -16.99 2.25 -18.78
N LYS A 348 -17.85 3.15 -18.35
CA LYS A 348 -18.97 2.85 -17.46
C LYS A 348 -19.83 1.68 -17.90
N VAL A 349 -19.98 1.47 -19.23
CA VAL A 349 -20.79 0.38 -19.80
C VAL A 349 -20.01 -0.94 -19.78
N GLU A 350 -18.74 -0.92 -20.14
CA GLU A 350 -17.88 -2.11 -20.17
C GLU A 350 -17.63 -2.66 -18.77
N HIS A 351 -17.54 -1.79 -17.77
CA HIS A 351 -17.40 -2.20 -16.39
C HIS A 351 -18.59 -3.03 -15.85
N ARG A 352 -19.79 -2.76 -16.34
CA ARG A 352 -20.98 -3.58 -16.05
C ARG A 352 -20.96 -4.92 -16.78
N LEU A 353 -20.53 -4.91 -18.03
CA LEU A 353 -20.45 -6.12 -18.86
C LEU A 353 -19.36 -7.10 -18.38
N THR A 354 -18.21 -6.58 -17.90
CA THR A 354 -17.14 -7.44 -17.36
C THR A 354 -17.56 -8.08 -16.02
N ALA A 355 -18.26 -7.36 -15.18
CA ALA A 355 -18.78 -7.90 -13.91
C ALA A 355 -19.86 -8.98 -14.13
N GLU A 356 -20.72 -8.82 -15.16
CA GLU A 356 -21.75 -9.80 -15.52
C GLU A 356 -21.21 -10.99 -16.31
N ALA A 357 -20.12 -10.82 -17.10
CA ALA A 357 -19.51 -11.88 -17.87
C ALA A 357 -18.63 -12.84 -17.05
N ILE A 358 -18.32 -12.50 -15.80
CA ILE A 358 -17.48 -13.26 -14.87
C ILE A 358 -18.34 -13.91 -13.76
N ALA A 359 -19.60 -13.57 -13.65
CA ALA A 359 -20.60 -14.23 -12.81
C ALA A 359 -21.20 -15.44 -13.51
#